data_208e7e87785b0886776a63fad56ca238
#
_entry.id   208e7e87785b0886776a63fad56ca238
#
_cell.length_a   1.000
_cell.length_b   1.000
_cell.length_c   1.000
_cell.angle_alpha   90.00
_cell.angle_beta   90.00
_cell.angle_gamma   90.00
#
_symmetry.space_group_name_H-M   'P 1'
#
loop_
_entity.id
_entity.type
_entity.pdbx_description
1 polymer ?
#
loop_
_entity_poly.entity_id
_entity_poly.type
_entity_poly.pdbx_seq_one_letter_code
_entity_poly.pdbx_strand_id
1 'polypeptide(L)'
;MRRSHNDRSREKNSGKNRNTDLKRAGRSVRIGRSIRGAWGSGHDSDMRQQDVQNRERKMGNRQILVVTYCFVALFLAMVLYITRFMVRDSADIINNSYNKRQGVLYKKVKPGDIVSADGKVLAKTITDKHGNDTRYYPYKNMFCHAVGRITNSMTGVELSQCYPLLTSHANPAEQLFSDFKGEKKPGDNVITTLDYKLQKTAYNALGSYKGAVVAMEPSTGKILAMVSKPDYDPNNVSEDWSKLISGNSTDSALLNRATQGLYPPGSTFKIMTATEYILENQDSYKKYRYVCKGSDSFYGNRIRCYAGERHGEVDLRRAFAKSCNCSFADIGLKLNVDKFRELCEKFNFNKSLSVNFDYKKSSFVLNRKSDKYEVMQTSIGQGKTGITPLENVLISSTIANDGKMMTPYIVDHTENDAGKTVKSYSPKKIGNIIDKKTAGTVKKLMKAVVSEGTGTALNGFSYKAAGKTGSAEFNSKGNSHAWFVGFAPADKPKIAVSIVVEAAGTGNRYAVPIAKAMFSEYLGN
;
A
#
# COMPACT_ATOMS: atom_id res chain seq x y z
N MET A 1 -30.23 -21.53 -38.73
CA MET A 1 -31.13 -22.70 -38.65
C MET A 1 -31.49 -22.89 -37.20
N ARG A 2 -32.72 -22.62 -36.95
CA ARG A 2 -33.79 -23.39 -36.24
C ARG A 2 -33.43 -23.75 -34.80
N ARG A 3 -34.08 -23.10 -33.83
CA ARG A 3 -35.39 -23.45 -33.16
C ARG A 3 -35.19 -24.65 -32.22
N SER A 4 -35.74 -24.79 -31.09
CA SER A 4 -36.85 -24.11 -30.40
C SER A 4 -37.14 -24.88 -29.10
N HIS A 5 -37.79 -24.21 -28.21
CA HIS A 5 -38.90 -24.65 -27.39
C HIS A 5 -38.67 -25.53 -26.16
N ASN A 6 -39.13 -25.02 -25.09
CA ASN A 6 -40.42 -25.29 -24.38
C ASN A 6 -40.32 -26.49 -23.43
N ASP A 7 -40.95 -26.60 -22.36
CA ASP A 7 -42.07 -25.92 -21.68
C ASP A 7 -42.27 -26.58 -20.32
N ARG A 8 -42.89 -25.83 -19.39
CA ARG A 8 -43.88 -26.30 -18.39
C ARG A 8 -43.47 -27.45 -17.42
N SER A 9 -43.90 -27.51 -16.25
CA SER A 9 -45.07 -27.03 -15.53
C SER A 9 -45.01 -27.47 -14.06
N ARG A 10 -45.63 -26.71 -13.18
CA ARG A 10 -46.67 -27.14 -12.22
C ARG A 10 -46.27 -28.27 -11.24
N GLU A 11 -46.64 -28.27 -10.08
CA GLU A 11 -47.81 -27.90 -9.24
C GLU A 11 -47.51 -28.16 -7.77
N LYS A 12 -48.04 -27.38 -6.96
CA LYS A 12 -49.04 -27.55 -5.89
C LYS A 12 -48.63 -28.11 -4.53
N ASN A 13 -49.10 -27.38 -3.64
CA ASN A 13 -50.08 -27.63 -2.56
C ASN A 13 -49.60 -27.98 -1.17
N SER A 14 -50.14 -27.34 -0.34
CA SER A 14 -51.08 -27.50 0.83
C SER A 14 -50.33 -27.35 2.15
N GLY A 15 -50.78 -26.76 3.12
CA GLY A 15 -52.10 -26.40 3.62
C GLY A 15 -52.11 -26.54 5.11
N LYS A 16 -53.08 -25.82 5.69
CA LYS A 16 -53.73 -26.04 7.00
C LYS A 16 -53.08 -25.28 8.18
N ASN A 17 -53.82 -24.32 8.61
CA ASN A 17 -55.04 -24.27 9.46
C ASN A 17 -54.74 -24.47 10.95
N ARG A 18 -55.20 -23.58 11.77
CA ARG A 18 -56.40 -23.59 12.66
C ARG A 18 -56.21 -22.53 13.76
N ASN A 19 -57.16 -21.66 13.82
CA ASN A 19 -58.35 -21.63 14.70
C ASN A 19 -58.02 -21.19 16.13
N THR A 20 -58.76 -20.42 16.79
CA THR A 20 -60.15 -20.08 17.15
C THR A 20 -60.02 -19.15 18.33
N ASP A 21 -60.90 -18.31 18.82
CA ASP A 21 -62.33 -18.23 19.05
C ASP A 21 -62.65 -16.78 19.56
N LEU A 22 -63.65 -16.14 19.07
CA LEU A 22 -65.06 -16.01 19.54
C LEU A 22 -65.29 -15.67 21.01
N LYS A 23 -65.99 -14.53 21.21
CA LYS A 23 -67.22 -14.36 22.03
C LYS A 23 -67.71 -12.89 21.87
N ARG A 24 -68.80 -12.57 21.19
CA ARG A 24 -70.22 -12.68 21.37
C ARG A 24 -70.76 -12.13 22.70
N ALA A 25 -71.66 -11.22 22.52
CA ALA A 25 -72.98 -10.96 23.08
C ALA A 25 -73.10 -9.52 23.58
N GLY A 26 -74.19 -8.80 23.43
CA GLY A 26 -75.56 -9.14 23.08
C GLY A 26 -76.39 -7.88 22.94
N ARG A 27 -77.45 -8.06 22.27
CA ARG A 27 -78.63 -7.15 22.01
C ARG A 27 -79.30 -6.71 23.27
N SER A 28 -79.82 -5.47 23.30
CA SER A 28 -81.19 -5.26 23.72
C SER A 28 -81.77 -4.03 23.06
N VAL A 29 -82.90 -4.26 22.45
CA VAL A 29 -83.88 -3.31 21.89
C VAL A 29 -84.77 -2.84 23.03
N ARG A 30 -85.05 -1.55 23.12
CA ARG A 30 -86.30 -1.07 23.64
C ARG A 30 -86.74 0.19 22.93
N ILE A 31 -87.96 0.05 22.40
CA ILE A 31 -88.81 1.00 21.77
C ILE A 31 -89.44 1.88 22.88
N GLY A 32 -89.46 3.15 22.64
CA GLY A 32 -90.29 4.10 23.47
C GLY A 32 -90.52 5.38 22.69
N ARG A 33 -91.78 5.54 22.37
CA ARG A 33 -92.45 6.59 21.56
C ARG A 33 -92.54 7.93 22.28
N SER A 34 -92.39 8.98 21.47
CA SER A 34 -93.29 10.13 21.41
C SER A 34 -92.92 11.43 22.13
N ILE A 35 -92.97 12.46 21.36
CA ILE A 35 -93.60 13.77 21.38
C ILE A 35 -92.66 14.99 21.48
N ARG A 36 -92.71 15.72 20.34
CA ARG A 36 -92.73 17.18 20.14
C ARG A 36 -91.79 18.08 20.95
N GLY A 37 -91.06 18.82 20.17
CA GLY A 37 -90.56 20.13 20.55
C GLY A 37 -89.58 20.64 19.47
N ALA A 38 -90.12 21.38 18.52
CA ALA A 38 -89.33 22.20 17.61
C ALA A 38 -88.60 23.25 18.44
N TRP A 39 -87.33 23.41 18.14
CA TRP A 39 -86.47 24.60 18.26
C TRP A 39 -85.04 24.17 18.54
N GLY A 40 -84.13 24.41 17.53
CA GLY A 40 -82.73 24.19 17.72
C GLY A 40 -81.94 23.65 16.50
N SER A 41 -82.26 24.08 15.28
CA SER A 41 -81.58 23.64 14.06
C SER A 41 -80.36 24.48 13.69
N GLY A 42 -79.88 25.35 14.58
CA GLY A 42 -78.70 26.19 14.30
C GLY A 42 -77.44 25.77 14.99
N HIS A 43 -77.48 25.00 16.08
CA HIS A 43 -76.28 24.71 16.87
C HIS A 43 -75.48 23.42 16.44
N ASP A 44 -76.19 22.47 15.80
CA ASP A 44 -75.59 21.20 15.38
C ASP A 44 -74.82 21.31 14.04
N SER A 45 -75.19 22.28 13.18
CA SER A 45 -74.52 22.59 11.94
C SER A 45 -73.17 23.31 12.19
N ASP A 46 -73.14 24.23 13.15
CA ASP A 46 -71.96 25.00 13.50
C ASP A 46 -70.92 24.12 14.20
N MET A 47 -71.28 23.19 15.06
CA MET A 47 -70.37 22.22 15.67
C MET A 47 -69.82 21.25 14.67
N ARG A 48 -70.59 20.76 13.69
CA ARG A 48 -70.09 19.90 12.61
C ARG A 48 -69.13 20.64 11.66
N GLN A 49 -69.39 21.89 11.35
CA GLN A 49 -68.50 22.70 10.54
C GLN A 49 -67.17 23.00 11.28
N GLN A 50 -67.21 23.28 12.57
CA GLN A 50 -66.04 23.47 13.39
C GLN A 50 -65.22 22.17 13.52
N ASP A 51 -65.86 21.02 13.66
CA ASP A 51 -65.15 19.71 13.71
C ASP A 51 -64.54 19.34 12.37
N VAL A 52 -65.16 19.64 11.25
CA VAL A 52 -64.62 19.45 9.91
C VAL A 52 -63.39 20.38 9.68
N GLN A 53 -63.54 21.67 10.00
CA GLN A 53 -62.41 22.62 9.91
C GLN A 53 -61.26 22.28 10.84
N ASN A 54 -61.53 21.78 12.04
CA ASN A 54 -60.48 21.32 12.97
C ASN A 54 -59.82 20.05 12.50
N ARG A 55 -60.53 19.13 11.82
CA ARG A 55 -59.93 17.94 11.17
C ARG A 55 -59.08 18.33 9.97
N GLU A 56 -59.53 19.24 9.13
CA GLU A 56 -58.78 19.74 7.99
C GLU A 56 -57.50 20.51 8.44
N ARG A 57 -57.61 21.36 9.47
CA ARG A 57 -56.46 22.03 10.09
C ARG A 57 -55.48 21.02 10.71
N LYS A 58 -55.95 19.96 11.38
CA LYS A 58 -55.11 18.90 11.94
C LYS A 58 -54.44 18.07 10.84
N MET A 59 -55.11 17.78 9.72
CA MET A 59 -54.54 17.09 8.57
C MET A 59 -53.49 17.97 7.85
N GLY A 60 -53.79 19.26 7.62
CA GLY A 60 -52.85 20.22 7.05
C GLY A 60 -51.61 20.39 7.91
N ASN A 61 -51.78 20.54 9.23
CA ASN A 61 -50.65 20.63 10.15
C ASN A 61 -49.80 19.34 10.16
N ARG A 62 -50.38 18.14 10.04
CA ARG A 62 -49.66 16.88 9.96
C ARG A 62 -48.89 16.76 8.66
N GLN A 63 -49.44 17.19 7.54
CA GLN A 63 -48.76 17.22 6.25
C GLN A 63 -47.56 18.18 6.26
N ILE A 64 -47.74 19.40 6.79
CA ILE A 64 -46.67 20.38 6.96
C ILE A 64 -45.58 19.80 7.85
N LEU A 65 -45.92 19.13 8.95
CA LEU A 65 -44.97 18.53 9.88
C LEU A 65 -44.17 17.40 9.22
N VAL A 66 -44.82 16.56 8.41
CA VAL A 66 -44.14 15.51 7.62
C VAL A 66 -43.16 16.13 6.62
N VAL A 67 -43.59 17.14 5.86
CA VAL A 67 -42.75 17.85 4.91
C VAL A 67 -41.56 18.51 5.63
N THR A 68 -41.79 19.14 6.77
CA THR A 68 -40.74 19.75 7.60
C THR A 68 -39.72 18.72 8.05
N TYR A 69 -40.17 17.55 8.55
CA TYR A 69 -39.21 16.47 8.92
C TYR A 69 -38.44 15.91 7.72
N CYS A 70 -39.06 15.80 6.54
CA CYS A 70 -38.36 15.42 5.32
C CYS A 70 -37.25 16.41 4.97
N PHE A 71 -37.53 17.72 5.05
CA PHE A 71 -36.51 18.75 4.81
C PHE A 71 -35.38 18.72 5.86
N VAL A 72 -35.71 18.56 7.14
CA VAL A 72 -34.71 18.45 8.22
C VAL A 72 -33.87 17.22 8.03
N ALA A 73 -34.46 16.06 7.68
CA ALA A 73 -33.70 14.82 7.40
C ALA A 73 -32.78 14.99 6.20
N LEU A 74 -33.25 15.64 5.13
CA LEU A 74 -32.45 15.91 3.93
C LEU A 74 -31.28 16.87 4.24
N PHE A 75 -31.52 17.90 5.03
CA PHE A 75 -30.50 18.83 5.48
C PHE A 75 -29.44 18.13 6.36
N LEU A 76 -29.89 17.30 7.31
CA LEU A 76 -28.96 16.50 8.13
C LEU A 76 -28.13 15.52 7.28
N ALA A 77 -28.76 14.86 6.30
CA ALA A 77 -28.06 13.98 5.37
C ALA A 77 -27.00 14.75 4.55
N MET A 78 -27.32 15.97 4.10
CA MET A 78 -26.39 16.84 3.39
C MET A 78 -25.22 17.29 4.29
N VAL A 79 -25.49 17.66 5.54
CA VAL A 79 -24.43 18.01 6.52
C VAL A 79 -23.53 16.81 6.79
N LEU A 80 -24.09 15.61 7.00
CA LEU A 80 -23.33 14.39 7.18
C LEU A 80 -22.49 14.04 5.94
N TYR A 81 -23.05 14.21 4.74
CA TYR A 81 -22.32 13.99 3.50
C TYR A 81 -21.15 14.97 3.34
N ILE A 82 -21.38 16.28 3.57
CA ILE A 82 -20.32 17.30 3.50
C ILE A 82 -19.25 17.04 4.55
N THR A 83 -19.63 16.70 5.79
CA THR A 83 -18.67 16.36 6.85
C THR A 83 -17.83 15.15 6.46
N ARG A 84 -18.47 14.09 5.95
CA ARG A 84 -17.74 12.91 5.44
C ARG A 84 -16.79 13.28 4.30
N PHE A 85 -17.26 14.07 3.34
CA PHE A 85 -16.47 14.55 2.22
C PHE A 85 -15.24 15.35 2.70
N MET A 86 -15.43 16.29 3.63
CA MET A 86 -14.33 17.09 4.19
C MET A 86 -13.32 16.25 4.95
N VAL A 87 -13.76 15.22 5.67
CA VAL A 87 -12.86 14.38 6.49
C VAL A 87 -12.14 13.31 5.66
N ARG A 88 -12.77 12.76 4.60
CA ARG A 88 -12.23 11.62 3.85
C ARG A 88 -11.67 11.99 2.48
N ASP A 89 -12.41 12.77 1.72
CA ASP A 89 -12.18 12.89 0.28
C ASP A 89 -11.49 14.23 -0.10
N SER A 90 -11.54 15.24 0.78
CA SER A 90 -10.98 16.56 0.50
C SER A 90 -9.46 16.53 0.34
N ALA A 91 -8.75 15.74 1.14
CA ALA A 91 -7.30 15.62 1.06
C ALA A 91 -6.86 15.02 -0.29
N ASP A 92 -7.55 14.00 -0.78
CA ASP A 92 -7.22 13.35 -2.06
C ASP A 92 -7.47 14.29 -3.25
N ILE A 93 -8.53 15.12 -3.17
CA ILE A 93 -8.83 16.11 -4.21
C ILE A 93 -7.81 17.27 -4.18
N ILE A 94 -7.42 17.73 -3.00
CA ILE A 94 -6.47 18.83 -2.85
C ILE A 94 -5.06 18.38 -3.24
N ASN A 95 -4.68 17.15 -2.88
CA ASN A 95 -3.38 16.57 -3.22
C ASN A 95 -3.27 16.11 -4.69
N ASN A 96 -4.33 16.28 -5.49
CA ASN A 96 -4.26 15.97 -6.91
C ASN A 96 -3.37 17.01 -7.63
N SER A 97 -2.33 16.55 -8.34
CA SER A 97 -1.37 17.38 -9.07
C SER A 97 -2.00 18.29 -10.14
N TYR A 98 -3.21 17.97 -10.60
CA TYR A 98 -4.00 18.79 -11.54
C TYR A 98 -4.85 19.87 -10.88
N ASN A 99 -4.84 19.97 -9.54
CA ASN A 99 -5.66 20.94 -8.81
C ASN A 99 -5.05 22.35 -8.87
N LYS A 100 -5.55 23.19 -9.77
CA LYS A 100 -5.11 24.59 -9.94
C LYS A 100 -5.30 25.47 -8.68
N ARG A 101 -6.12 25.05 -7.70
CA ARG A 101 -6.33 25.78 -6.44
C ARG A 101 -5.11 25.76 -5.53
N GLN A 102 -4.18 24.81 -5.72
CA GLN A 102 -2.92 24.78 -4.98
C GLN A 102 -2.17 26.13 -5.11
N GLY A 103 -2.11 26.71 -6.32
CA GLY A 103 -1.49 28.02 -6.55
C GLY A 103 -2.10 29.18 -5.76
N VAL A 104 -3.40 29.11 -5.40
CA VAL A 104 -4.05 30.11 -4.53
C VAL A 104 -3.62 29.93 -3.08
N LEU A 105 -3.45 28.68 -2.62
CA LEU A 105 -2.99 28.39 -1.25
C LEU A 105 -1.54 28.85 -1.06
N TYR A 106 -0.65 28.64 -2.02
CA TYR A 106 0.74 29.13 -2.00
C TYR A 106 0.87 30.64 -1.87
N LYS A 107 -0.15 31.40 -2.31
CA LYS A 107 -0.18 32.86 -2.14
C LYS A 107 -0.48 33.30 -0.71
N LYS A 108 -1.18 32.45 0.06
CA LYS A 108 -1.69 32.78 1.42
C LYS A 108 -0.91 32.10 2.53
N VAL A 109 -0.29 30.96 2.23
CA VAL A 109 0.40 30.11 3.21
C VAL A 109 1.83 29.88 2.74
N LYS A 110 2.78 30.08 3.64
CA LYS A 110 4.18 29.66 3.47
C LYS A 110 4.25 28.18 3.77
N PRO A 111 4.60 27.30 2.80
CA PRO A 111 4.64 25.86 3.05
C PRO A 111 5.50 25.49 4.25
N GLY A 112 4.98 24.62 5.10
CA GLY A 112 5.68 24.07 6.25
C GLY A 112 6.89 23.21 5.86
N ASP A 113 7.72 22.87 6.82
CA ASP A 113 8.92 22.08 6.60
C ASP A 113 8.60 20.58 6.48
N ILE A 114 9.41 19.85 5.70
CA ILE A 114 9.43 18.38 5.70
C ILE A 114 10.68 17.96 6.47
N VAL A 115 10.48 17.13 7.50
CA VAL A 115 11.51 16.77 8.47
C VAL A 115 11.66 15.25 8.54
N SER A 116 12.89 14.77 8.70
CA SER A 116 13.18 13.35 8.94
C SER A 116 12.82 12.92 10.36
N ALA A 117 12.73 11.62 10.61
CA ALA A 117 12.46 11.05 11.93
C ALA A 117 13.49 11.45 13.00
N ASP A 118 14.73 11.73 12.58
CA ASP A 118 15.83 12.20 13.43
C ASP A 118 16.03 13.72 13.41
N GLY A 119 14.99 14.49 13.00
CA GLY A 119 14.93 15.96 13.13
C GLY A 119 15.70 16.75 12.08
N LYS A 120 16.10 16.14 10.94
CA LYS A 120 16.76 16.89 9.85
C LYS A 120 15.73 17.48 8.90
N VAL A 121 15.85 18.76 8.60
CA VAL A 121 14.98 19.45 7.63
C VAL A 121 15.33 18.99 6.22
N LEU A 122 14.40 18.28 5.57
CA LEU A 122 14.56 17.71 4.23
C LEU A 122 14.11 18.66 3.12
N ALA A 123 13.09 19.48 3.41
CA ALA A 123 12.63 20.55 2.55
C ALA A 123 12.11 21.70 3.41
N LYS A 124 12.42 22.93 3.04
CA LYS A 124 11.96 24.15 3.72
C LYS A 124 11.64 25.26 2.73
N THR A 125 10.91 26.28 3.17
CA THR A 125 10.62 27.46 2.37
C THR A 125 11.48 28.64 2.83
N ILE A 126 12.25 29.21 1.91
CA ILE A 126 13.08 30.39 2.13
C ILE A 126 12.39 31.60 1.51
N THR A 127 12.15 32.65 2.27
CA THR A 127 11.57 33.92 1.80
C THR A 127 12.70 34.93 1.57
N ASP A 128 12.74 35.50 0.38
CA ASP A 128 13.74 36.54 0.04
C ASP A 128 13.37 37.93 0.64
N LYS A 129 14.24 38.92 0.42
CA LYS A 129 14.02 40.31 0.90
C LYS A 129 12.81 40.99 0.25
N HIS A 130 12.30 40.44 -0.86
CA HIS A 130 11.15 40.97 -1.59
C HIS A 130 9.86 40.22 -1.27
N GLY A 131 9.90 39.26 -0.32
CA GLY A 131 8.74 38.45 0.09
C GLY A 131 8.45 37.28 -0.84
N ASN A 132 9.35 36.90 -1.77
CA ASN A 132 9.17 35.74 -2.65
C ASN A 132 9.62 34.49 -1.93
N ASP A 133 8.76 33.48 -1.95
CA ASP A 133 9.04 32.17 -1.38
C ASP A 133 9.67 31.23 -2.40
N THR A 134 10.75 30.60 -1.99
CA THR A 134 11.43 29.56 -2.76
C THR A 134 11.52 28.29 -1.92
N ARG A 135 11.08 27.15 -2.48
CA ARG A 135 11.24 25.84 -1.85
C ARG A 135 12.67 25.38 -2.00
N TYR A 136 13.31 25.02 -0.89
CA TYR A 136 14.71 24.64 -0.84
C TYR A 136 14.90 23.26 -0.21
N TYR A 137 15.72 22.43 -0.85
CA TYR A 137 16.01 21.05 -0.47
C TYR A 137 17.48 20.94 -0.07
N PRO A 138 17.80 20.98 1.25
CA PRO A 138 19.18 21.06 1.75
C PRO A 138 20.07 19.88 1.33
N TYR A 139 19.47 18.71 1.14
CA TYR A 139 20.20 17.48 0.80
C TYR A 139 20.10 17.10 -0.69
N LYS A 140 19.59 18.02 -1.51
CA LYS A 140 19.57 17.89 -2.98
C LYS A 140 19.05 16.52 -3.44
N ASN A 141 19.83 15.81 -4.23
CA ASN A 141 19.50 14.53 -4.86
C ASN A 141 19.13 13.41 -3.87
N MET A 142 19.72 13.42 -2.65
CA MET A 142 19.62 12.30 -1.72
C MET A 142 18.18 11.89 -1.36
N PHE A 143 17.26 12.85 -1.31
CA PHE A 143 15.87 12.62 -0.94
C PHE A 143 14.87 12.91 -2.06
N CYS A 144 15.34 13.25 -3.28
CA CYS A 144 14.49 13.75 -4.35
C CYS A 144 13.32 12.81 -4.70
N HIS A 145 13.51 11.49 -4.64
CA HIS A 145 12.46 10.52 -4.95
C HIS A 145 11.51 10.23 -3.78
N ALA A 146 11.96 10.41 -2.54
CA ALA A 146 11.14 10.21 -1.35
C ALA A 146 10.37 11.49 -0.99
N VAL A 147 11.07 12.61 -0.84
CA VAL A 147 10.50 13.91 -0.52
C VAL A 147 9.77 14.50 -1.72
N GLY A 148 10.35 14.36 -2.90
CA GLY A 148 9.78 14.88 -4.14
C GLY A 148 10.22 16.31 -4.45
N ARG A 149 9.38 17.00 -5.23
CA ARG A 149 9.57 18.39 -5.68
C ARG A 149 8.23 19.07 -5.88
N ILE A 150 8.22 20.41 -5.89
CA ILE A 150 7.02 21.21 -6.17
C ILE A 150 6.97 21.73 -7.62
N THR A 151 8.13 21.91 -8.27
CA THR A 151 8.25 22.43 -9.64
C THR A 151 8.06 21.33 -10.68
N ASN A 152 7.53 21.69 -11.87
CA ASN A 152 7.32 20.78 -12.99
C ASN A 152 6.53 19.49 -12.61
N SER A 153 5.41 19.69 -11.94
CA SER A 153 4.54 18.70 -11.29
C SER A 153 5.09 18.20 -9.95
N MET A 154 4.25 18.27 -8.92
CA MET A 154 4.60 17.78 -7.60
C MET A 154 4.77 16.27 -7.57
N THR A 155 5.66 15.79 -6.70
CA THR A 155 5.89 14.36 -6.49
C THR A 155 6.20 14.06 -5.01
N GLY A 156 6.22 12.77 -4.64
CA GLY A 156 6.66 12.33 -3.31
C GLY A 156 5.83 12.87 -2.14
N VAL A 157 6.49 13.18 -1.03
CA VAL A 157 5.85 13.75 0.17
C VAL A 157 5.29 15.15 -0.11
N GLU A 158 5.96 15.96 -0.93
CA GLU A 158 5.45 17.29 -1.35
C GLU A 158 4.04 17.17 -1.97
N LEU A 159 3.79 16.17 -2.81
CA LEU A 159 2.47 15.94 -3.39
C LEU A 159 1.51 15.34 -2.37
N SER A 160 1.89 14.25 -1.72
CA SER A 160 0.98 13.49 -0.85
C SER A 160 0.59 14.24 0.43
N GLN A 161 1.39 15.24 0.81
CA GLN A 161 1.17 16.10 1.97
C GLN A 161 1.00 17.59 1.59
N CYS A 162 0.65 17.88 0.35
CA CYS A 162 0.42 19.24 -0.12
C CYS A 162 -0.62 19.98 0.74
N TYR A 163 -1.68 19.28 1.15
CA TYR A 163 -2.74 19.88 1.98
C TYR A 163 -2.23 20.34 3.36
N PRO A 164 -1.63 19.50 4.22
CA PRO A 164 -1.08 19.98 5.49
C PRO A 164 0.03 21.02 5.31
N LEU A 165 0.94 20.84 4.35
CA LEU A 165 1.99 21.83 4.08
C LEU A 165 1.45 23.23 3.74
N LEU A 166 0.23 23.33 3.19
CA LEU A 166 -0.45 24.56 2.80
C LEU A 166 -1.65 24.92 3.70
N THR A 167 -1.77 24.27 4.86
CA THR A 167 -2.81 24.55 5.87
C THR A 167 -2.13 25.00 7.15
N SER A 168 -2.61 26.07 7.75
CA SER A 168 -2.06 26.57 9.00
C SER A 168 -2.97 26.20 10.18
N HIS A 169 -2.39 25.50 11.16
CA HIS A 169 -2.99 25.26 12.48
C HIS A 169 -2.22 26.05 13.56
N ALA A 170 -1.64 27.19 13.19
CA ALA A 170 -1.04 28.13 14.11
C ALA A 170 -2.07 28.67 15.11
N ASN A 171 -1.59 29.23 16.24
CA ASN A 171 -2.45 29.85 17.24
C ASN A 171 -3.33 30.95 16.60
N PRO A 172 -4.64 31.00 16.88
CA PRO A 172 -5.52 32.04 16.32
C PRO A 172 -5.02 33.46 16.52
N ALA A 173 -4.33 33.76 17.63
CA ALA A 173 -3.73 35.07 17.88
C ALA A 173 -2.58 35.36 16.90
N GLU A 174 -1.74 34.39 16.59
CA GLU A 174 -0.65 34.49 15.62
C GLU A 174 -1.18 34.64 14.19
N GLN A 175 -2.24 33.90 13.86
CA GLN A 175 -2.91 34.03 12.56
C GLN A 175 -3.47 35.45 12.37
N LEU A 176 -4.11 36.01 13.40
CA LEU A 176 -4.62 37.39 13.35
C LEU A 176 -3.48 38.41 13.19
N PHE A 177 -2.37 38.18 13.88
CA PHE A 177 -1.22 39.04 13.80
C PHE A 177 -0.52 39.01 12.43
N SER A 178 -0.43 37.83 11.82
CA SER A 178 0.06 37.63 10.45
C SER A 178 -0.86 38.32 9.42
N ASP A 179 -2.19 38.21 9.60
CA ASP A 179 -3.16 38.91 8.76
C ASP A 179 -3.03 40.43 8.86
N PHE A 180 -2.77 40.98 10.06
CA PHE A 180 -2.52 42.42 10.28
C PHE A 180 -1.23 42.90 9.59
N LYS A 181 -0.19 42.08 9.59
CA LYS A 181 1.10 42.40 8.94
C LYS A 181 1.11 42.15 7.45
N GLY A 182 0.08 41.51 6.90
CA GLY A 182 0.06 41.04 5.51
C GLY A 182 1.09 39.95 5.23
N GLU A 183 1.54 39.21 6.27
CA GLU A 183 2.48 38.11 6.17
C GLU A 183 1.72 36.80 5.86
N LYS A 184 2.35 35.89 5.12
CA LYS A 184 1.79 34.55 4.88
C LYS A 184 1.80 33.74 6.16
N LYS A 185 0.71 32.99 6.40
CA LYS A 185 0.62 32.08 7.54
C LYS A 185 1.58 30.89 7.37
N PRO A 186 2.22 30.40 8.44
CA PRO A 186 3.01 29.18 8.36
C PRO A 186 2.11 27.96 8.14
N GLY A 187 2.44 27.10 7.19
CA GLY A 187 1.81 25.80 7.01
C GLY A 187 2.31 24.80 8.05
N ASP A 188 1.60 23.66 8.18
CA ASP A 188 2.01 22.61 9.10
C ASP A 188 3.26 21.90 8.59
N ASN A 189 4.14 21.51 9.51
CA ASN A 189 5.30 20.69 9.22
C ASN A 189 4.91 19.22 9.05
N VAL A 190 5.62 18.52 8.20
CA VAL A 190 5.45 17.08 7.96
C VAL A 190 6.64 16.32 8.48
N ILE A 191 6.42 15.50 9.50
CA ILE A 191 7.45 14.66 10.08
C ILE A 191 7.37 13.29 9.40
N THR A 192 8.45 12.91 8.72
CA THR A 192 8.53 11.65 7.98
C THR A 192 9.07 10.51 8.85
N THR A 193 8.91 9.27 8.37
CA THR A 193 9.52 8.08 8.97
C THR A 193 10.96 7.85 8.50
N LEU A 194 11.47 8.70 7.59
CA LEU A 194 12.80 8.58 7.01
C LEU A 194 13.88 8.90 8.06
N ASP A 195 14.83 8.01 8.18
CA ASP A 195 16.04 8.20 8.97
C ASP A 195 17.15 8.79 8.08
N TYR A 196 17.66 9.97 8.42
CA TYR A 196 18.68 10.66 7.63
C TYR A 196 19.98 9.85 7.51
N LYS A 197 20.44 9.24 8.61
CA LYS A 197 21.71 8.50 8.61
C LYS A 197 21.59 7.26 7.74
N LEU A 198 20.49 6.52 7.89
CA LEU A 198 20.23 5.32 7.10
C LEU A 198 20.05 5.65 5.60
N GLN A 199 19.33 6.74 5.28
CA GLN A 199 19.18 7.23 3.91
C GLN A 199 20.52 7.59 3.29
N LYS A 200 21.37 8.32 4.03
CA LYS A 200 22.73 8.71 3.60
C LYS A 200 23.60 7.47 3.37
N THR A 201 23.55 6.50 4.25
CA THR A 201 24.28 5.24 4.11
C THR A 201 23.81 4.46 2.89
N ALA A 202 22.49 4.34 2.67
CA ALA A 202 21.92 3.69 1.49
C ALA A 202 22.33 4.41 0.19
N TYR A 203 22.27 5.74 0.18
CA TYR A 203 22.62 6.59 -0.95
C TYR A 203 24.09 6.46 -1.34
N ASN A 204 24.97 6.51 -0.34
CA ASN A 204 26.42 6.39 -0.54
C ASN A 204 26.81 4.95 -0.93
N ALA A 205 26.22 3.93 -0.31
CA ALA A 205 26.50 2.53 -0.61
C ALA A 205 26.04 2.11 -2.02
N LEU A 206 24.94 2.67 -2.53
CA LEU A 206 24.53 2.48 -3.92
C LEU A 206 25.49 3.18 -4.90
N GLY A 207 26.20 4.24 -4.46
CA GLY A 207 27.24 4.92 -5.25
C GLY A 207 26.70 5.48 -6.57
N SER A 208 27.43 5.22 -7.66
CA SER A 208 27.05 5.62 -9.02
C SER A 208 26.20 4.59 -9.76
N TYR A 209 25.88 3.47 -9.14
CA TYR A 209 25.06 2.43 -9.78
C TYR A 209 23.62 2.89 -9.96
N LYS A 210 23.01 2.49 -11.08
CA LYS A 210 21.56 2.59 -11.29
C LYS A 210 20.87 1.52 -10.45
N GLY A 211 19.76 1.89 -9.81
CA GLY A 211 19.02 0.95 -8.98
C GLY A 211 18.21 1.61 -7.88
N ALA A 212 17.80 0.82 -6.91
CA ALA A 212 17.03 1.30 -5.77
C ALA A 212 17.33 0.54 -4.48
N VAL A 213 17.14 1.25 -3.37
CA VAL A 213 17.23 0.72 -2.02
C VAL A 213 15.98 1.15 -1.25
N VAL A 214 15.30 0.19 -0.64
CA VAL A 214 14.17 0.44 0.27
C VAL A 214 14.45 -0.23 1.59
N ALA A 215 14.31 0.50 2.68
CA ALA A 215 14.35 -0.02 4.04
C ALA A 215 13.01 0.22 4.74
N MET A 216 12.53 -0.77 5.47
CA MET A 216 11.24 -0.73 6.16
C MET A 216 11.33 -1.38 7.54
N GLU A 217 10.62 -0.85 8.52
CA GLU A 217 10.42 -1.51 9.81
C GLU A 217 9.31 -2.57 9.67
N PRO A 218 9.60 -3.88 9.86
CA PRO A 218 8.65 -4.95 9.58
C PRO A 218 7.38 -4.92 10.46
N SER A 219 7.51 -4.45 11.70
CA SER A 219 6.42 -4.45 12.68
C SER A 219 5.37 -3.36 12.45
N THR A 220 5.76 -2.25 11.83
CA THR A 220 4.91 -1.06 11.67
C THR A 220 4.59 -0.73 10.22
N GLY A 221 5.50 -1.04 9.28
CA GLY A 221 5.42 -0.61 7.90
C GLY A 221 6.08 0.75 7.64
N LYS A 222 6.75 1.37 8.62
CA LYS A 222 7.52 2.61 8.45
C LYS A 222 8.59 2.42 7.39
N ILE A 223 8.60 3.27 6.36
CA ILE A 223 9.70 3.35 5.40
C ILE A 223 10.81 4.18 6.04
N LEU A 224 11.94 3.53 6.31
CA LEU A 224 13.08 4.14 6.99
C LEU A 224 14.06 4.81 6.02
N ALA A 225 14.17 4.26 4.80
CA ALA A 225 14.96 4.85 3.71
C ALA A 225 14.38 4.44 2.36
N MET A 226 14.49 5.36 1.38
CA MET A 226 14.05 5.14 0.01
C MET A 226 14.99 5.88 -0.94
N VAL A 227 15.85 5.14 -1.63
CA VAL A 227 16.81 5.66 -2.60
C VAL A 227 16.49 5.12 -3.98
N SER A 228 16.56 5.99 -4.98
CA SER A 228 16.46 5.63 -6.40
C SER A 228 17.52 6.37 -7.18
N LYS A 229 18.26 5.68 -8.07
CA LYS A 229 19.27 6.28 -8.95
C LYS A 229 19.12 5.72 -10.37
N PRO A 230 19.37 6.55 -11.41
CA PRO A 230 19.78 7.96 -11.36
C PRO A 230 18.75 8.85 -10.68
N ASP A 231 19.23 9.99 -10.20
CA ASP A 231 18.48 10.98 -9.44
C ASP A 231 18.63 12.37 -10.06
N TYR A 232 18.03 13.38 -9.43
CA TYR A 232 18.06 14.79 -9.87
C TYR A 232 18.11 15.73 -8.66
N ASP A 233 18.63 16.95 -8.84
CA ASP A 233 18.56 18.00 -7.82
C ASP A 233 17.18 18.69 -7.90
N PRO A 234 16.31 18.54 -6.88
CA PRO A 234 14.99 19.19 -6.89
C PRO A 234 15.06 20.73 -6.86
N ASN A 235 16.19 21.31 -6.47
CA ASN A 235 16.39 22.76 -6.53
C ASN A 235 16.57 23.26 -7.99
N ASN A 236 17.09 22.44 -8.89
CA ASN A 236 17.46 22.83 -10.26
C ASN A 236 16.54 22.23 -11.33
N VAL A 237 15.42 21.60 -10.94
CA VAL A 237 14.54 20.89 -11.87
C VAL A 237 14.03 21.78 -13.01
N SER A 238 13.72 23.04 -12.74
CA SER A 238 13.22 23.98 -13.77
C SER A 238 14.26 24.22 -14.86
N GLU A 239 15.53 24.35 -14.49
CA GLU A 239 16.64 24.58 -15.41
C GLU A 239 16.99 23.31 -16.19
N ASP A 240 17.02 22.16 -15.51
CA ASP A 240 17.36 20.86 -16.07
C ASP A 240 16.18 20.16 -16.77
N TRP A 241 14.98 20.77 -16.79
CA TRP A 241 13.75 20.07 -17.20
C TRP A 241 13.84 19.46 -18.59
N SER A 242 14.30 20.21 -19.59
CA SER A 242 14.44 19.73 -20.96
C SER A 242 15.36 18.52 -21.07
N LYS A 243 16.42 18.46 -20.25
CA LYS A 243 17.33 17.31 -20.15
C LYS A 243 16.68 16.11 -19.47
N LEU A 244 15.94 16.37 -18.38
CA LEU A 244 15.28 15.32 -17.59
C LEU A 244 14.16 14.61 -18.35
N ILE A 245 13.45 15.31 -19.25
CA ILE A 245 12.35 14.74 -20.07
C ILE A 245 12.79 14.32 -21.48
N SER A 246 14.03 14.60 -21.88
CA SER A 246 14.50 14.24 -23.24
C SER A 246 14.42 12.73 -23.45
N GLY A 247 13.75 12.29 -24.53
CA GLY A 247 13.57 10.87 -24.87
C GLY A 247 14.87 10.12 -25.14
N ASN A 248 16.00 10.82 -25.30
CA ASN A 248 17.34 10.27 -25.41
C ASN A 248 18.00 9.98 -24.05
N SER A 249 17.36 10.36 -22.94
CA SER A 249 17.83 10.05 -21.59
C SER A 249 17.59 8.56 -21.31
N THR A 250 18.60 7.72 -21.55
CA THR A 250 18.60 6.30 -21.17
C THR A 250 18.50 6.08 -19.66
N ASP A 251 18.51 7.16 -18.90
CA ASP A 251 18.72 7.11 -17.46
C ASP A 251 17.42 7.24 -16.65
N SER A 252 16.34 7.83 -17.23
CA SER A 252 15.03 7.99 -16.56
C SER A 252 15.18 8.47 -15.11
N ALA A 253 15.89 9.61 -14.92
CA ALA A 253 16.20 10.14 -13.59
C ALA A 253 14.95 10.52 -12.78
N LEU A 254 13.84 10.85 -13.45
CA LEU A 254 12.56 11.15 -12.82
C LEU A 254 11.81 9.92 -12.29
N LEU A 255 12.21 8.71 -12.73
CA LEU A 255 11.56 7.47 -12.31
C LEU A 255 11.98 7.09 -10.88
N ASN A 256 11.04 7.03 -9.96
CA ASN A 256 11.29 6.42 -8.65
C ASN A 256 11.36 4.89 -8.78
N ARG A 257 12.57 4.36 -8.97
CA ARG A 257 12.81 2.92 -9.12
C ARG A 257 12.40 2.11 -7.91
N ALA A 258 12.40 2.71 -6.72
CA ALA A 258 12.03 2.04 -5.49
C ALA A 258 10.56 1.61 -5.47
N THR A 259 9.67 2.43 -6.04
CA THR A 259 8.21 2.22 -6.02
C THR A 259 7.62 1.93 -7.40
N GLN A 260 8.27 2.38 -8.48
CA GLN A 260 7.73 2.31 -9.84
C GLN A 260 8.57 1.44 -10.78
N GLY A 261 9.84 1.15 -10.45
CA GLY A 261 10.68 0.24 -11.21
C GLY A 261 10.15 -1.19 -11.13
N LEU A 262 9.84 -1.78 -12.28
CA LEU A 262 9.33 -3.15 -12.37
C LEU A 262 10.41 -4.05 -12.99
N TYR A 263 10.92 -4.99 -12.21
CA TYR A 263 12.04 -5.85 -12.57
C TYR A 263 11.69 -7.33 -12.45
N PRO A 264 12.33 -8.22 -13.22
CA PRO A 264 12.30 -9.64 -12.91
C PRO A 264 12.92 -9.86 -11.50
N PRO A 265 12.23 -10.61 -10.61
CA PRO A 265 12.70 -10.76 -9.23
C PRO A 265 13.95 -11.66 -9.10
N GLY A 266 14.22 -12.50 -10.08
CA GLY A 266 15.26 -13.51 -9.99
C GLY A 266 15.07 -14.38 -8.76
N SER A 267 16.18 -14.90 -8.23
CA SER A 267 16.15 -15.85 -7.11
C SER A 267 15.54 -15.31 -5.80
N THR A 268 15.21 -14.01 -5.69
CA THR A 268 14.44 -13.52 -4.53
C THR A 268 13.03 -14.08 -4.53
N PHE A 269 12.45 -14.38 -5.70
CA PHE A 269 11.12 -14.99 -5.83
C PHE A 269 11.05 -16.44 -5.30
N LYS A 270 12.18 -17.10 -5.10
CA LYS A 270 12.23 -18.41 -4.44
C LYS A 270 11.68 -18.38 -3.01
N ILE A 271 11.58 -17.19 -2.38
CA ILE A 271 10.86 -17.01 -1.11
C ILE A 271 9.38 -17.38 -1.32
N MET A 272 8.76 -16.89 -2.38
CA MET A 272 7.36 -17.19 -2.68
C MET A 272 7.16 -18.66 -3.06
N THR A 273 8.02 -19.19 -3.92
CA THR A 273 7.98 -20.61 -4.35
C THR A 273 8.16 -21.57 -3.17
N ALA A 274 9.12 -21.27 -2.26
CA ALA A 274 9.33 -22.07 -1.06
C ALA A 274 8.16 -21.95 -0.07
N THR A 275 7.56 -20.78 0.05
CA THR A 275 6.42 -20.54 0.92
C THR A 275 5.22 -21.39 0.48
N GLU A 276 4.88 -21.36 -0.82
CA GLU A 276 3.78 -22.19 -1.35
C GLU A 276 4.08 -23.68 -1.19
N TYR A 277 5.30 -24.11 -1.51
CA TYR A 277 5.67 -25.52 -1.35
C TYR A 277 5.52 -26.00 0.11
N ILE A 278 5.89 -25.17 1.09
CA ILE A 278 5.72 -25.47 2.52
C ILE A 278 4.24 -25.53 2.89
N LEU A 279 3.42 -24.61 2.37
CA LEU A 279 1.97 -24.57 2.64
C LEU A 279 1.25 -25.82 2.08
N GLU A 280 1.61 -26.26 0.88
CA GLU A 280 1.03 -27.47 0.27
C GLU A 280 1.56 -28.77 0.88
N ASN A 281 2.73 -28.76 1.53
CA ASN A 281 3.44 -29.95 2.01
C ASN A 281 3.84 -29.83 3.50
N GLN A 282 2.95 -29.37 4.37
CA GLN A 282 3.25 -29.06 5.77
C GLN A 282 3.94 -30.20 6.54
N ASP A 283 3.58 -31.45 6.25
CA ASP A 283 4.09 -32.63 6.94
C ASP A 283 5.27 -33.29 6.20
N SER A 284 5.49 -32.97 4.93
CA SER A 284 6.45 -33.67 4.07
C SER A 284 7.55 -32.78 3.46
N TYR A 285 7.47 -31.43 3.53
CA TYR A 285 8.46 -30.55 2.92
C TYR A 285 9.90 -30.85 3.35
N LYS A 286 10.14 -31.39 4.55
CA LYS A 286 11.45 -31.80 5.05
C LYS A 286 12.01 -33.04 4.33
N LYS A 287 11.14 -33.83 3.72
CA LYS A 287 11.50 -35.05 2.96
C LYS A 287 11.97 -34.73 1.53
N TYR A 288 11.85 -33.45 1.11
CA TYR A 288 12.32 -33.05 -0.23
C TYR A 288 13.80 -33.37 -0.41
N ARG A 289 14.12 -34.05 -1.51
CA ARG A 289 15.48 -34.33 -1.96
C ARG A 289 15.57 -34.16 -3.47
N TYR A 290 16.69 -33.63 -3.91
CA TYR A 290 16.98 -33.44 -5.33
C TYR A 290 18.49 -33.54 -5.58
N VAL A 291 18.91 -34.18 -6.67
CA VAL A 291 20.32 -34.27 -7.06
C VAL A 291 20.61 -33.28 -8.19
N CYS A 292 21.27 -32.17 -7.87
CA CYS A 292 21.60 -31.12 -8.82
C CYS A 292 22.95 -31.38 -9.52
N LYS A 293 22.89 -31.61 -10.82
CA LYS A 293 24.07 -31.80 -11.69
C LYS A 293 24.53 -30.51 -12.39
N GLY A 294 24.03 -29.34 -11.98
CA GLY A 294 24.33 -28.02 -12.57
C GLY A 294 23.37 -27.60 -13.67
N SER A 295 22.78 -28.54 -14.37
CA SER A 295 21.65 -28.35 -15.29
C SER A 295 20.77 -29.59 -15.28
N ASP A 296 19.49 -29.41 -15.62
CA ASP A 296 18.54 -30.50 -15.80
C ASP A 296 17.54 -30.14 -16.91
N SER A 297 16.87 -31.14 -17.45
CA SER A 297 15.85 -31.00 -18.49
C SER A 297 14.52 -31.55 -18.02
N PHE A 298 13.49 -30.72 -18.05
CA PHE A 298 12.13 -31.07 -17.66
C PHE A 298 11.20 -30.83 -18.86
N TYR A 299 10.48 -31.85 -19.29
CA TYR A 299 9.53 -31.74 -20.40
C TYR A 299 10.16 -31.09 -21.66
N GLY A 300 11.41 -31.49 -22.00
CA GLY A 300 12.15 -30.95 -23.14
C GLY A 300 12.80 -29.56 -22.93
N ASN A 301 12.56 -28.91 -21.80
CA ASN A 301 13.11 -27.59 -21.50
C ASN A 301 14.28 -27.68 -20.51
N ARG A 302 15.37 -27.02 -20.84
CA ARG A 302 16.59 -27.05 -20.02
C ARG A 302 16.61 -25.91 -19.02
N ILE A 303 16.85 -26.24 -17.75
CA ILE A 303 17.13 -25.29 -16.66
C ILE A 303 18.59 -25.46 -16.22
N ARG A 304 19.27 -24.33 -15.97
CA ARG A 304 20.67 -24.31 -15.55
C ARG A 304 20.85 -23.50 -14.29
N CYS A 305 21.66 -23.99 -13.36
CA CYS A 305 22.13 -23.20 -12.24
C CYS A 305 23.13 -22.14 -12.70
N TYR A 306 23.31 -21.08 -11.92
CA TYR A 306 24.25 -20.01 -12.23
C TYR A 306 25.63 -20.59 -12.51
N ALA A 307 26.28 -20.14 -13.58
CA ALA A 307 27.58 -20.66 -14.04
C ALA A 307 27.69 -22.21 -14.15
N GLY A 308 26.55 -22.94 -14.17
CA GLY A 308 26.54 -24.39 -14.22
C GLY A 308 26.96 -25.07 -12.91
N GLU A 309 26.88 -24.38 -11.77
CA GLU A 309 27.27 -24.89 -10.45
C GLU A 309 26.51 -26.17 -10.08
N ARG A 310 27.24 -27.20 -9.70
CA ARG A 310 26.72 -28.51 -9.28
C ARG A 310 26.58 -28.53 -7.77
N HIS A 311 25.31 -28.54 -7.26
CA HIS A 311 25.05 -28.51 -5.83
C HIS A 311 25.04 -29.92 -5.17
N GLY A 312 25.06 -31.00 -5.97
CA GLY A 312 24.94 -32.37 -5.50
C GLY A 312 23.57 -32.65 -4.92
N GLU A 313 23.49 -33.53 -3.93
CA GLU A 313 22.28 -33.81 -3.20
C GLU A 313 21.88 -32.62 -2.31
N VAL A 314 20.66 -32.14 -2.48
CA VAL A 314 20.11 -31.01 -1.73
C VAL A 314 18.74 -31.34 -1.17
N ASP A 315 18.49 -30.96 0.08
CA ASP A 315 17.17 -30.80 0.65
C ASP A 315 16.63 -29.37 0.34
N LEU A 316 15.42 -29.07 0.78
CA LEU A 316 14.81 -27.73 0.58
C LEU A 316 15.69 -26.61 1.16
N ARG A 317 16.29 -26.83 2.35
CA ARG A 317 17.11 -25.83 3.03
C ARG A 317 18.39 -25.52 2.24
N ARG A 318 19.13 -26.56 1.84
CA ARG A 318 20.37 -26.42 1.05
C ARG A 318 20.10 -25.88 -0.35
N ALA A 319 19.02 -26.33 -1.02
CA ALA A 319 18.57 -25.81 -2.31
C ALA A 319 18.26 -24.30 -2.25
N PHE A 320 17.58 -23.85 -1.19
CA PHE A 320 17.28 -22.45 -0.96
C PHE A 320 18.53 -21.63 -0.65
N ALA A 321 19.39 -22.13 0.26
CA ALA A 321 20.63 -21.46 0.68
C ALA A 321 21.59 -21.27 -0.49
N LYS A 322 21.79 -22.30 -1.31
CA LYS A 322 22.64 -22.30 -2.52
C LYS A 322 21.94 -21.73 -3.76
N SER A 323 20.67 -21.35 -3.63
CA SER A 323 19.89 -20.78 -4.73
C SER A 323 19.79 -21.69 -5.97
N CYS A 324 19.67 -23.01 -5.79
CA CYS A 324 19.62 -24.01 -6.85
C CYS A 324 18.43 -23.80 -7.80
N ASN A 325 18.68 -23.47 -9.08
CA ASN A 325 17.62 -23.27 -10.06
C ASN A 325 16.92 -24.59 -10.43
N CYS A 326 17.70 -25.66 -10.66
CA CYS A 326 17.14 -26.96 -11.06
C CYS A 326 16.16 -27.48 -9.99
N SER A 327 16.55 -27.42 -8.71
CA SER A 327 15.69 -27.83 -7.61
C SER A 327 14.42 -26.96 -7.50
N PHE A 328 14.53 -25.64 -7.69
CA PHE A 328 13.37 -24.75 -7.62
C PHE A 328 12.45 -24.83 -8.84
N ALA A 329 12.97 -25.22 -10.01
CA ALA A 329 12.16 -25.59 -11.16
C ALA A 329 11.36 -26.89 -10.89
N ASP A 330 12.01 -27.93 -10.31
CA ASP A 330 11.34 -29.17 -9.88
C ASP A 330 10.26 -28.90 -8.82
N ILE A 331 10.57 -28.07 -7.82
CA ILE A 331 9.57 -27.63 -6.81
C ILE A 331 8.39 -26.94 -7.49
N GLY A 332 8.64 -25.99 -8.40
CA GLY A 332 7.60 -25.25 -9.10
C GLY A 332 6.65 -26.16 -9.90
N LEU A 333 7.20 -27.19 -10.55
CA LEU A 333 6.40 -28.17 -11.29
C LEU A 333 5.49 -29.05 -10.40
N LYS A 334 5.77 -29.10 -9.09
CA LYS A 334 4.97 -29.83 -8.09
C LYS A 334 3.89 -28.96 -7.45
N LEU A 335 3.95 -27.64 -7.62
CA LEU A 335 2.96 -26.71 -7.04
C LEU A 335 1.64 -26.74 -7.79
N ASN A 336 0.57 -26.51 -7.05
CA ASN A 336 -0.71 -26.13 -7.63
C ASN A 336 -0.64 -24.65 -8.06
N VAL A 337 -0.74 -24.41 -9.37
CA VAL A 337 -0.60 -23.06 -9.96
C VAL A 337 -1.66 -22.08 -9.44
N ASP A 338 -2.90 -22.54 -9.18
CA ASP A 338 -3.96 -21.68 -8.65
C ASP A 338 -3.65 -21.25 -7.21
N LYS A 339 -3.23 -22.18 -6.36
CA LYS A 339 -2.82 -21.85 -4.97
C LYS A 339 -1.61 -20.92 -4.94
N PHE A 340 -0.64 -21.17 -5.84
CA PHE A 340 0.51 -20.30 -5.96
C PHE A 340 0.12 -18.88 -6.39
N ARG A 341 -0.84 -18.76 -7.33
CA ARG A 341 -1.43 -17.48 -7.71
C ARG A 341 -2.15 -16.81 -6.55
N GLU A 342 -2.99 -17.54 -5.81
CA GLU A 342 -3.68 -17.03 -4.63
C GLU A 342 -2.72 -16.53 -3.57
N LEU A 343 -1.61 -17.25 -3.31
CA LEU A 343 -0.57 -16.80 -2.41
C LEU A 343 0.06 -15.49 -2.89
N CYS A 344 0.45 -15.42 -4.17
CA CYS A 344 1.01 -14.19 -4.74
C CYS A 344 0.03 -13.01 -4.63
N GLU A 345 -1.26 -13.24 -4.87
CA GLU A 345 -2.29 -12.21 -4.72
C GLU A 345 -2.55 -11.81 -3.25
N LYS A 346 -2.35 -12.72 -2.29
CA LYS A 346 -2.33 -12.36 -0.85
C LYS A 346 -1.13 -11.47 -0.51
N PHE A 347 0.00 -11.66 -1.20
CA PHE A 347 1.17 -10.80 -1.13
C PHE A 347 1.09 -9.57 -2.06
N ASN A 348 -0.10 -9.13 -2.44
CA ASN A 348 -0.42 -7.96 -3.25
C ASN A 348 0.01 -7.98 -4.73
N PHE A 349 0.54 -9.06 -5.26
CA PHE A 349 0.71 -9.14 -6.72
C PHE A 349 -0.64 -8.92 -7.40
N ASN A 350 -0.63 -8.19 -8.52
CA ASN A 350 -1.82 -7.81 -9.30
C ASN A 350 -2.84 -6.92 -8.56
N LYS A 351 -2.60 -6.54 -7.31
CA LYS A 351 -3.50 -5.74 -6.48
C LYS A 351 -2.93 -4.35 -6.19
N SER A 352 -3.80 -3.44 -5.78
CA SER A 352 -3.40 -2.09 -5.36
C SER A 352 -3.13 -2.06 -3.87
N LEU A 353 -1.99 -1.47 -3.48
CA LEU A 353 -1.71 -1.07 -2.11
C LEU A 353 -2.49 0.20 -1.76
N SER A 354 -3.00 0.28 -0.54
CA SER A 354 -3.61 1.52 -0.03
C SER A 354 -2.53 2.43 0.55
N VAL A 355 -1.72 3.00 -0.32
CA VAL A 355 -0.65 3.95 0.01
C VAL A 355 -0.93 5.31 -0.62
N ASN A 356 -0.35 6.36 -0.08
CA ASN A 356 -0.54 7.75 -0.52
C ASN A 356 0.66 8.30 -1.31
N PHE A 357 1.42 7.43 -1.95
CA PHE A 357 2.51 7.79 -2.86
C PHE A 357 2.46 6.93 -4.12
N ASP A 358 3.05 7.43 -5.20
CA ASP A 358 3.05 6.75 -6.49
C ASP A 358 3.82 5.43 -6.44
N TYR A 359 3.19 4.36 -6.92
CA TYR A 359 3.84 3.07 -7.07
C TYR A 359 3.25 2.29 -8.25
N LYS A 360 3.99 1.29 -8.73
CA LYS A 360 3.55 0.38 -9.77
C LYS A 360 3.24 -0.99 -9.18
N LYS A 361 2.11 -1.57 -9.57
CA LYS A 361 1.72 -2.93 -9.13
C LYS A 361 2.72 -3.95 -9.63
N SER A 362 3.18 -4.83 -8.75
CA SER A 362 3.91 -6.04 -9.14
C SER A 362 2.96 -7.01 -9.84
N SER A 363 3.48 -7.76 -10.80
CA SER A 363 2.68 -8.66 -11.63
C SER A 363 3.07 -10.12 -11.47
N PHE A 364 2.09 -10.98 -11.29
CA PHE A 364 2.22 -12.43 -11.33
C PHE A 364 1.33 -12.98 -12.46
N VAL A 365 1.91 -13.74 -13.37
CA VAL A 365 1.26 -14.07 -14.64
C VAL A 365 0.74 -15.51 -14.73
N LEU A 366 1.26 -16.45 -13.91
CA LEU A 366 0.84 -17.85 -14.02
C LEU A 366 -0.64 -18.04 -13.78
N ASN A 367 -1.22 -18.95 -14.57
CA ASN A 367 -2.60 -19.41 -14.47
C ASN A 367 -2.69 -20.86 -14.95
N ARG A 368 -3.88 -21.48 -14.91
CA ARG A 368 -4.12 -22.87 -15.32
C ARG A 368 -3.70 -23.22 -16.74
N LYS A 369 -3.57 -22.21 -17.63
CA LYS A 369 -3.17 -22.38 -19.02
C LYS A 369 -1.67 -22.24 -19.23
N SER A 370 -0.93 -21.84 -18.20
CA SER A 370 0.53 -21.69 -18.27
C SER A 370 1.20 -23.03 -18.52
N ASP A 371 2.11 -23.06 -19.46
CA ASP A 371 2.88 -24.25 -19.77
C ASP A 371 3.95 -24.57 -18.71
N LYS A 372 4.56 -25.73 -18.82
CA LYS A 372 5.58 -26.17 -17.85
C LYS A 372 6.83 -25.29 -17.85
N TYR A 373 7.17 -24.70 -19.00
CA TYR A 373 8.30 -23.79 -19.09
C TYR A 373 8.04 -22.48 -18.34
N GLU A 374 6.87 -21.88 -18.54
CA GLU A 374 6.45 -20.67 -17.81
C GLU A 374 6.43 -20.91 -16.29
N VAL A 375 5.93 -22.08 -15.85
CA VAL A 375 5.92 -22.46 -14.42
C VAL A 375 7.34 -22.54 -13.87
N MET A 376 8.25 -23.24 -14.55
CA MET A 376 9.64 -23.38 -14.13
C MET A 376 10.36 -22.02 -14.07
N GLN A 377 10.23 -21.20 -15.12
CA GLN A 377 10.84 -19.87 -15.19
C GLN A 377 10.36 -18.97 -14.06
N THR A 378 9.05 -18.90 -13.85
CA THR A 378 8.46 -18.10 -12.77
C THR A 378 8.90 -18.60 -11.39
N SER A 379 8.99 -19.91 -11.18
CA SER A 379 9.38 -20.48 -9.88
C SER A 379 10.81 -20.16 -9.47
N ILE A 380 11.69 -19.85 -10.42
CA ILE A 380 13.04 -19.35 -10.17
C ILE A 380 13.15 -17.83 -10.25
N GLY A 381 12.01 -17.13 -10.49
CA GLY A 381 11.92 -15.67 -10.56
C GLY A 381 12.32 -15.06 -11.90
N GLN A 382 12.29 -15.86 -12.95
CA GLN A 382 12.49 -15.44 -14.34
C GLN A 382 11.14 -15.36 -15.09
N GLY A 383 11.16 -15.09 -16.37
CA GLY A 383 9.96 -15.01 -17.20
C GLY A 383 9.26 -13.65 -17.11
N LYS A 384 7.93 -13.66 -17.09
CA LYS A 384 7.09 -12.45 -17.20
C LYS A 384 6.69 -11.82 -15.85
N THR A 385 7.04 -12.45 -14.73
CA THR A 385 6.74 -11.91 -13.38
C THR A 385 7.61 -10.69 -13.11
N GLY A 386 6.98 -9.59 -12.73
CA GLY A 386 7.64 -8.33 -12.41
C GLY A 386 7.40 -7.89 -10.98
N ILE A 387 8.45 -7.43 -10.29
CA ILE A 387 8.35 -6.97 -8.91
C ILE A 387 8.99 -5.60 -8.74
N THR A 388 8.39 -4.75 -7.89
CA THR A 388 9.04 -3.52 -7.45
C THR A 388 9.91 -3.77 -6.22
N PRO A 389 10.96 -2.97 -5.97
CA PRO A 389 11.73 -3.06 -4.72
C PRO A 389 10.86 -2.90 -3.47
N LEU A 390 9.83 -2.04 -3.53
CA LEU A 390 8.85 -1.88 -2.46
C LEU A 390 8.11 -3.19 -2.18
N GLU A 391 7.61 -3.88 -3.20
CA GLU A 391 6.92 -5.15 -3.01
C GLU A 391 7.87 -6.23 -2.48
N ASN A 392 9.10 -6.25 -2.95
CA ASN A 392 10.09 -7.23 -2.51
C ASN A 392 10.43 -7.05 -1.01
N VAL A 393 10.54 -5.78 -0.51
CA VAL A 393 10.73 -5.56 0.93
C VAL A 393 9.47 -5.91 1.73
N LEU A 394 8.27 -5.73 1.18
CA LEU A 394 7.01 -6.13 1.82
C LEU A 394 6.95 -7.65 2.04
N ILE A 395 7.34 -8.46 1.05
CA ILE A 395 7.45 -9.91 1.18
C ILE A 395 8.40 -10.27 2.32
N SER A 396 9.59 -9.70 2.32
CA SER A 396 10.60 -9.96 3.36
C SER A 396 10.13 -9.53 4.74
N SER A 397 9.50 -8.36 4.85
CA SER A 397 8.94 -7.82 6.08
C SER A 397 7.80 -8.68 6.62
N THR A 398 6.97 -9.23 5.74
CA THR A 398 5.89 -10.15 6.12
C THR A 398 6.46 -11.42 6.75
N ILE A 399 7.51 -12.00 6.16
CA ILE A 399 8.22 -13.15 6.74
C ILE A 399 8.86 -12.78 8.08
N ALA A 400 9.50 -11.60 8.15
CA ALA A 400 10.12 -11.08 9.36
C ALA A 400 9.10 -10.87 10.50
N ASN A 401 7.89 -10.43 10.17
CA ASN A 401 6.80 -10.10 11.10
C ASN A 401 5.81 -11.27 11.30
N ASP A 402 6.33 -12.51 11.31
CA ASP A 402 5.56 -13.72 11.60
C ASP A 402 4.31 -13.89 10.72
N GLY A 403 4.40 -13.51 9.46
CA GLY A 403 3.34 -13.62 8.45
C GLY A 403 2.35 -12.46 8.39
N LYS A 404 2.54 -11.42 9.18
CA LYS A 404 1.70 -10.22 9.19
C LYS A 404 2.27 -9.17 8.23
N MET A 405 1.47 -8.75 7.26
CA MET A 405 1.83 -7.68 6.33
C MET A 405 1.30 -6.34 6.83
N MET A 406 2.18 -5.35 6.89
CA MET A 406 1.84 -3.98 7.28
C MET A 406 1.80 -3.08 6.05
N THR A 407 0.90 -2.09 6.07
CA THR A 407 0.85 -1.07 5.01
C THR A 407 2.09 -0.18 5.10
N PRO A 408 2.87 -0.03 4.02
CA PRO A 408 4.01 0.87 4.02
C PRO A 408 3.55 2.33 4.09
N TYR A 409 4.25 3.15 4.88
CA TYR A 409 3.99 4.58 4.98
C TYR A 409 5.28 5.36 5.26
N ILE A 410 5.28 6.64 4.86
CA ILE A 410 6.46 7.50 4.88
C ILE A 410 6.28 8.75 5.76
N VAL A 411 5.06 9.03 6.20
CA VAL A 411 4.75 10.18 7.08
C VAL A 411 4.32 9.66 8.43
N ASP A 412 4.98 10.12 9.49
CA ASP A 412 4.69 9.73 10.87
C ASP A 412 3.57 10.60 11.47
N HIS A 413 3.73 11.92 11.38
CA HIS A 413 2.72 12.89 11.83
C HIS A 413 2.91 14.24 11.16
N THR A 414 1.94 15.12 11.36
CA THR A 414 2.06 16.55 11.06
C THR A 414 1.97 17.35 12.35
N GLU A 415 2.67 18.46 12.42
CA GLU A 415 2.67 19.37 13.56
C GLU A 415 2.56 20.84 13.09
N ASN A 416 1.98 21.68 13.92
CA ASN A 416 1.97 23.11 13.62
C ASN A 416 3.36 23.74 13.85
N ASP A 417 3.52 25.02 13.56
CA ASP A 417 4.75 25.79 13.74
C ASP A 417 5.27 25.82 15.19
N ALA A 418 4.38 25.66 16.19
CA ALA A 418 4.74 25.53 17.60
C ALA A 418 5.13 24.09 18.01
N GLY A 419 5.23 23.14 17.08
CA GLY A 419 5.59 21.73 17.35
C GLY A 419 4.45 20.89 17.94
N LYS A 420 3.20 21.39 17.96
CA LYS A 420 2.06 20.62 18.44
C LYS A 420 1.56 19.69 17.33
N THR A 421 1.44 18.40 17.64
CA THR A 421 0.89 17.41 16.70
C THR A 421 -0.54 17.75 16.29
N VAL A 422 -0.76 17.87 14.99
CA VAL A 422 -2.05 18.11 14.36
C VAL A 422 -2.70 16.78 13.95
N LYS A 423 -1.92 15.88 13.33
CA LYS A 423 -2.41 14.59 12.85
C LYS A 423 -1.31 13.53 12.94
N SER A 424 -1.63 12.35 13.46
CA SER A 424 -0.72 11.21 13.51
C SER A 424 -1.17 10.09 12.56
N TYR A 425 -0.20 9.39 11.99
CA TYR A 425 -0.43 8.22 11.12
C TYR A 425 0.00 6.96 11.85
N SER A 426 -0.96 6.12 12.20
CA SER A 426 -0.71 4.86 12.92
C SER A 426 -0.42 3.71 11.97
N PRO A 427 0.40 2.73 12.39
CA PRO A 427 0.62 1.50 11.64
C PRO A 427 -0.69 0.79 11.30
N LYS A 428 -0.86 0.41 10.03
CA LYS A 428 -2.05 -0.31 9.54
C LYS A 428 -1.64 -1.70 9.05
N LYS A 429 -2.35 -2.72 9.50
CA LYS A 429 -2.16 -4.09 9.03
C LYS A 429 -2.98 -4.33 7.77
N ILE A 430 -2.35 -4.83 6.70
CA ILE A 430 -3.02 -5.33 5.50
C ILE A 430 -3.72 -6.66 5.83
N GLY A 431 -3.00 -7.60 6.45
CA GLY A 431 -3.55 -8.89 6.84
C GLY A 431 -2.54 -9.85 7.48
N ASN A 432 -3.04 -10.99 7.93
CA ASN A 432 -2.24 -12.16 8.22
C ASN A 432 -2.16 -12.97 6.93
N ILE A 433 -1.06 -12.86 6.20
CA ILE A 433 -0.89 -13.41 4.85
C ILE A 433 -0.61 -14.91 4.92
N ILE A 434 0.28 -15.31 5.83
CA ILE A 434 0.61 -16.69 6.16
C ILE A 434 0.65 -16.87 7.68
N ASP A 435 0.54 -18.11 8.12
CA ASP A 435 0.65 -18.45 9.54
C ASP A 435 2.10 -18.31 10.07
N LYS A 436 2.22 -18.15 11.38
CA LYS A 436 3.51 -17.97 12.07
C LYS A 436 4.46 -19.15 11.89
N LYS A 437 3.95 -20.39 11.83
CA LYS A 437 4.75 -21.62 11.66
C LYS A 437 5.42 -21.63 10.28
N THR A 438 4.64 -21.31 9.24
CA THR A 438 5.12 -21.17 7.85
C THR A 438 6.14 -20.04 7.75
N ALA A 439 5.82 -18.83 8.26
CA ALA A 439 6.75 -17.71 8.28
C ALA A 439 8.05 -18.06 9.02
N GLY A 440 7.97 -18.73 10.18
CA GLY A 440 9.13 -19.20 10.94
C GLY A 440 9.98 -20.23 10.17
N THR A 441 9.35 -21.08 9.36
CA THR A 441 10.06 -22.04 8.51
C THR A 441 10.81 -21.32 7.38
N VAL A 442 10.16 -20.41 6.68
CA VAL A 442 10.79 -19.60 5.62
C VAL A 442 11.92 -18.73 6.20
N LYS A 443 11.73 -18.14 7.38
CA LYS A 443 12.77 -17.42 8.12
C LYS A 443 14.02 -18.28 8.36
N LYS A 444 13.87 -19.56 8.71
CA LYS A 444 15.00 -20.50 8.84
C LYS A 444 15.72 -20.74 7.52
N LEU A 445 14.99 -20.83 6.39
CA LEU A 445 15.59 -20.92 5.05
C LEU A 445 16.38 -19.65 4.72
N MET A 446 15.83 -18.48 4.99
CA MET A 446 16.50 -17.19 4.77
C MET A 446 17.74 -17.01 5.68
N LYS A 447 17.74 -17.53 6.91
CA LYS A 447 18.92 -17.59 7.78
C LYS A 447 20.01 -18.47 7.18
N ALA A 448 19.65 -19.61 6.56
CA ALA A 448 20.61 -20.51 5.90
C ALA A 448 21.34 -19.85 4.72
N VAL A 449 20.70 -18.92 3.99
CA VAL A 449 21.37 -18.15 2.93
C VAL A 449 22.54 -17.35 3.47
N VAL A 450 22.41 -16.78 4.67
CA VAL A 450 23.45 -16.00 5.33
C VAL A 450 24.49 -16.91 5.99
N SER A 451 24.07 -17.99 6.67
CA SER A 451 25.01 -18.83 7.42
C SER A 451 25.89 -19.73 6.55
N GLU A 452 25.36 -20.23 5.42
CA GLU A 452 26.04 -21.26 4.59
C GLU A 452 25.81 -21.11 3.08
N GLY A 453 25.09 -20.06 2.67
CA GLY A 453 24.65 -19.86 1.29
C GLY A 453 25.32 -18.70 0.60
N THR A 454 24.53 -18.06 -0.29
CA THR A 454 25.00 -16.99 -1.17
C THR A 454 25.11 -15.62 -0.46
N GLY A 455 24.68 -15.50 0.81
CA GLY A 455 24.70 -14.26 1.59
C GLY A 455 25.73 -14.23 2.73
N THR A 456 26.74 -15.10 2.71
CA THR A 456 27.70 -15.27 3.81
C THR A 456 28.50 -14.01 4.18
N ALA A 457 28.59 -13.02 3.29
CA ALA A 457 29.22 -11.73 3.60
C ALA A 457 28.46 -10.93 4.70
N LEU A 458 27.23 -11.35 5.07
CA LEU A 458 26.46 -10.84 6.21
C LEU A 458 26.73 -11.59 7.51
N ASN A 459 27.61 -12.59 7.53
CA ASN A 459 28.12 -13.18 8.76
C ASN A 459 29.11 -12.22 9.44
N GLY A 460 29.25 -12.34 10.75
CA GLY A 460 30.22 -11.56 11.53
C GLY A 460 29.62 -10.39 12.31
N PHE A 461 28.30 -10.16 12.19
CA PHE A 461 27.58 -9.26 13.09
C PHE A 461 27.37 -9.90 14.48
N SER A 462 27.18 -9.08 15.51
CA SER A 462 26.75 -9.50 16.84
C SER A 462 25.35 -10.14 16.85
N TYR A 463 24.59 -9.98 15.76
CA TYR A 463 23.26 -10.54 15.50
C TYR A 463 23.26 -11.39 14.21
N LYS A 464 22.27 -12.25 14.05
CA LYS A 464 22.07 -13.02 12.82
C LYS A 464 21.20 -12.23 11.85
N ALA A 465 21.55 -12.19 10.58
CA ALA A 465 20.70 -11.69 9.51
C ALA A 465 20.01 -12.85 8.77
N ALA A 466 18.95 -12.54 8.03
CA ALA A 466 18.24 -13.45 7.16
C ALA A 466 17.96 -12.77 5.83
N GLY A 467 18.07 -13.48 4.71
CA GLY A 467 17.82 -12.85 3.40
C GLY A 467 17.87 -13.82 2.24
N LYS A 468 17.76 -13.27 1.04
CA LYS A 468 17.90 -13.99 -0.22
C LYS A 468 18.58 -13.08 -1.24
N THR A 469 19.64 -13.57 -1.85
CA THR A 469 20.28 -12.95 -3.01
C THR A 469 19.55 -13.32 -4.29
N GLY A 470 19.65 -12.47 -5.29
CA GLY A 470 19.13 -12.73 -6.64
C GLY A 470 20.08 -12.22 -7.71
N SER A 471 20.06 -12.89 -8.85
CA SER A 471 20.59 -12.42 -10.11
C SER A 471 19.50 -12.64 -11.14
N ALA A 472 18.95 -11.56 -11.66
CA ALA A 472 17.77 -11.60 -12.53
C ALA A 472 18.20 -11.20 -13.95
N GLU A 473 18.27 -12.17 -14.85
CA GLU A 473 18.56 -11.93 -16.26
C GLU A 473 17.42 -11.13 -16.89
N PHE A 474 17.74 -10.09 -17.66
CA PHE A 474 16.76 -9.20 -18.29
C PHE A 474 16.94 -9.09 -19.81
N ASN A 475 17.97 -9.72 -20.37
CA ASN A 475 18.17 -9.80 -21.82
C ASN A 475 18.83 -11.11 -22.23
N SER A 476 18.79 -11.40 -23.54
CA SER A 476 19.38 -12.60 -24.14
C SER A 476 20.92 -12.66 -24.05
N LYS A 477 21.58 -11.55 -23.69
CA LYS A 477 23.05 -11.47 -23.53
C LYS A 477 23.51 -11.92 -22.13
N GLY A 478 22.60 -12.35 -21.25
CA GLY A 478 22.90 -12.81 -19.89
C GLY A 478 23.22 -11.68 -18.89
N ASN A 479 22.94 -10.41 -19.26
CA ASN A 479 23.08 -9.33 -18.30
C ASN A 479 22.00 -9.46 -17.22
N SER A 480 22.40 -9.26 -15.96
CA SER A 480 21.48 -9.45 -14.84
C SER A 480 21.48 -8.29 -13.86
N HIS A 481 20.31 -8.04 -13.28
CA HIS A 481 20.16 -7.17 -12.11
C HIS A 481 20.60 -7.91 -10.85
N ALA A 482 21.39 -7.25 -10.02
CA ALA A 482 21.82 -7.77 -8.73
C ALA A 482 20.77 -7.44 -7.66
N TRP A 483 20.24 -8.47 -6.97
CA TRP A 483 19.26 -8.33 -5.92
C TRP A 483 19.72 -8.83 -4.56
N PHE A 484 19.28 -8.17 -3.53
CA PHE A 484 19.22 -8.70 -2.18
C PHE A 484 17.92 -8.25 -1.51
N VAL A 485 17.28 -9.16 -0.79
CA VAL A 485 16.16 -8.88 0.10
C VAL A 485 16.37 -9.62 1.42
N GLY A 486 16.14 -8.96 2.54
CA GLY A 486 16.37 -9.58 3.84
C GLY A 486 16.06 -8.66 5.00
N PHE A 487 16.32 -9.13 6.20
CA PHE A 487 16.04 -8.41 7.44
C PHE A 487 17.04 -8.79 8.55
N ALA A 488 17.16 -7.90 9.51
CA ALA A 488 18.00 -8.07 10.68
C ALA A 488 17.39 -7.34 11.92
N PRO A 489 17.69 -7.79 13.17
CA PRO A 489 18.15 -9.14 13.50
C PRO A 489 17.14 -10.22 13.09
N ALA A 490 17.60 -11.43 12.75
CA ALA A 490 16.70 -12.48 12.25
C ALA A 490 15.68 -12.95 13.28
N ASP A 491 16.01 -12.90 14.58
CA ASP A 491 15.15 -13.40 15.65
C ASP A 491 14.18 -12.32 16.20
N LYS A 492 14.59 -11.05 16.20
CA LYS A 492 13.75 -9.88 16.54
C LYS A 492 13.92 -8.79 15.47
N PRO A 493 13.30 -8.94 14.30
CA PRO A 493 13.53 -8.05 13.17
C PRO A 493 13.18 -6.60 13.46
N LYS A 494 14.14 -5.69 13.22
CA LYS A 494 13.97 -4.25 13.35
C LYS A 494 13.97 -3.54 12.01
N ILE A 495 14.70 -4.09 11.03
CA ILE A 495 14.82 -3.52 9.69
C ILE A 495 14.75 -4.64 8.66
N ALA A 496 13.98 -4.42 7.59
CA ALA A 496 14.01 -5.19 6.35
C ALA A 496 14.47 -4.29 5.21
N VAL A 497 15.24 -4.85 4.27
CA VAL A 497 15.76 -4.12 3.11
C VAL A 497 15.47 -4.86 1.83
N SER A 498 15.26 -4.11 0.75
CA SER A 498 15.27 -4.61 -0.63
C SER A 498 16.16 -3.72 -1.46
N ILE A 499 17.09 -4.33 -2.17
CA ILE A 499 18.13 -3.66 -2.94
C ILE A 499 18.14 -4.26 -4.34
N VAL A 500 18.08 -3.41 -5.35
CA VAL A 500 18.34 -3.75 -6.74
C VAL A 500 19.44 -2.87 -7.31
N VAL A 501 20.41 -3.48 -7.96
CA VAL A 501 21.45 -2.78 -8.74
C VAL A 501 21.31 -3.22 -10.18
N GLU A 502 20.97 -2.27 -11.07
CA GLU A 502 20.68 -2.57 -12.48
C GLU A 502 21.94 -3.01 -13.21
N ALA A 503 21.80 -4.07 -14.03
CA ALA A 503 22.86 -4.59 -14.93
C ALA A 503 24.23 -4.83 -14.27
N ALA A 504 24.25 -5.05 -12.95
CA ALA A 504 25.50 -5.19 -12.20
C ALA A 504 26.00 -6.64 -12.06
N GLY A 505 25.12 -7.64 -12.35
CA GLY A 505 25.50 -9.05 -12.24
C GLY A 505 24.89 -9.73 -11.01
N THR A 506 25.71 -10.16 -10.04
CA THR A 506 25.24 -11.00 -8.92
C THR A 506 24.90 -10.20 -7.66
N GLY A 507 23.81 -10.61 -6.99
CA GLY A 507 23.36 -9.99 -5.75
C GLY A 507 24.37 -10.06 -4.62
N ASN A 508 25.09 -11.15 -4.51
CA ASN A 508 26.14 -11.34 -3.52
C ASN A 508 27.26 -10.27 -3.65
N ARG A 509 27.67 -9.94 -4.88
CA ARG A 509 28.77 -9.00 -5.14
C ARG A 509 28.35 -7.53 -4.99
N TYR A 510 27.13 -7.17 -5.38
CA TYR A 510 26.72 -5.76 -5.49
C TYR A 510 25.63 -5.35 -4.50
N ALA A 511 24.65 -6.21 -4.22
CA ALA A 511 23.52 -5.85 -3.35
C ALA A 511 23.77 -6.20 -1.86
N VAL A 512 24.47 -7.32 -1.59
CA VAL A 512 24.78 -7.73 -0.20
C VAL A 512 25.68 -6.72 0.53
N PRO A 513 26.72 -6.11 -0.07
CA PRO A 513 27.52 -5.08 0.61
C PRO A 513 26.70 -3.85 1.02
N ILE A 514 25.71 -3.45 0.20
CA ILE A 514 24.79 -2.36 0.52
C ILE A 514 23.92 -2.74 1.73
N ALA A 515 23.37 -3.96 1.73
CA ALA A 515 22.61 -4.46 2.88
C ALA A 515 23.45 -4.51 4.16
N LYS A 516 24.72 -4.91 4.04
CA LYS A 516 25.67 -4.94 5.16
C LYS A 516 25.86 -3.56 5.77
N ALA A 517 26.12 -2.55 4.94
CA ALA A 517 26.27 -1.16 5.39
C ALA A 517 25.00 -0.64 6.10
N MET A 518 23.82 -0.95 5.53
CA MET A 518 22.54 -0.51 6.14
C MET A 518 22.25 -1.19 7.46
N PHE A 519 22.51 -2.48 7.58
CA PHE A 519 22.33 -3.20 8.85
C PHE A 519 23.30 -2.71 9.92
N SER A 520 24.57 -2.44 9.56
CA SER A 520 25.56 -1.85 10.46
C SER A 520 25.12 -0.47 10.95
N GLU A 521 24.67 0.41 10.05
CA GLU A 521 24.23 1.76 10.41
C GLU A 521 23.05 1.73 11.38
N TYR A 522 22.02 0.93 11.05
CA TYR A 522 20.75 0.98 11.80
C TYR A 522 20.80 0.22 13.13
N LEU A 523 21.60 -0.82 13.24
CA LEU A 523 21.64 -1.69 14.41
C LEU A 523 22.86 -1.45 15.33
N GLY A 524 23.81 -0.65 14.87
CA GLY A 524 25.05 -0.35 15.61
C GLY A 524 25.98 -1.56 15.67
N ASN A 525 26.90 -1.71 14.68
CA ASN A 525 27.91 -2.77 14.71
C ASN A 525 29.25 -2.25 14.17
#